data_dca84692a68391c7d90928b832c5f50a
#
_entry.id   dca84692a68391c7d90928b832c5f50a
#
_cell.length_a   1.000
_cell.length_b   1.000
_cell.length_c   1.000
_cell.angle_alpha   90.00
_cell.angle_beta   90.00
_cell.angle_gamma   90.00
#
_symmetry.space_group_name_H-M   'P 1'
#
loop_
_entity.id
_entity.type
_entity.pdbx_description
1 polymer ?
#
loop_
_entity_poly.entity_id
_entity_poly.type
_entity_poly.pdbx_seq_one_letter_code
_entity_poly.pdbx_strand_id
1 'polypeptide(L)'
;MLRAITTTIIGVILGMMAMMAMHYLSMVFYPLPEAVTMEGAEALNKYMEIAPLVAMLLVIVSHAMGSFIGALVATLLSEREEWKNSTAFKYQCLFTGLLFTYTSWYNLENLIQPDWFKIDLLFYLPATYLGYKLVAKRA
;
A
#
# COMPACT_ATOMS: atom_id res chain seq x y z
N MET A 1 15.65 -2.66 -18.68
CA MET A 1 15.37 -1.54 -17.77
C MET A 1 13.99 -0.92 -18.00
N LEU A 2 13.64 -0.44 -19.19
CA LEU A 2 12.35 0.23 -19.43
C LEU A 2 11.14 -0.61 -18.98
N ARG A 3 11.10 -1.90 -19.33
CA ARG A 3 10.02 -2.81 -18.90
C ARG A 3 9.85 -2.87 -17.37
N ALA A 4 10.94 -2.99 -16.62
CA ALA A 4 10.89 -3.04 -15.16
C ALA A 4 10.30 -1.75 -14.57
N ILE A 5 10.66 -0.60 -15.13
CA ILE A 5 10.11 0.70 -14.73
C ILE A 5 8.61 0.74 -15.03
N THR A 6 8.21 0.41 -16.26
CA THR A 6 6.80 0.44 -16.67
C THR A 6 5.95 -0.51 -15.83
N THR A 7 6.41 -1.73 -15.60
CA THR A 7 5.66 -2.72 -14.80
C THR A 7 5.59 -2.33 -13.33
N THR A 8 6.63 -1.67 -12.79
CA THR A 8 6.57 -1.10 -11.43
C THR A 8 5.53 0.00 -11.34
N ILE A 9 5.49 0.93 -12.30
CA ILE A 9 4.49 2.01 -12.34
C ILE A 9 3.08 1.42 -12.39
N ILE A 10 2.83 0.45 -13.28
CA ILE A 10 1.53 -0.23 -13.37
C ILE A 10 1.18 -0.91 -12.05
N GLY A 11 2.13 -1.62 -11.45
CA GLY A 11 1.95 -2.28 -10.16
C GLY A 11 1.59 -1.28 -9.06
N VAL A 12 2.30 -0.16 -8.97
CA VAL A 12 2.01 0.90 -7.99
C VAL A 12 0.59 1.46 -8.19
N ILE A 13 0.21 1.78 -9.44
CA ILE A 13 -1.13 2.30 -9.74
C ILE A 13 -2.21 1.29 -9.31
N LEU A 14 -2.08 0.02 -9.69
CA LEU A 14 -3.04 -1.02 -9.32
C LEU A 14 -3.04 -1.32 -7.81
N GLY A 15 -1.89 -1.24 -7.17
CA GLY A 15 -1.79 -1.31 -5.71
C GLY A 15 -2.53 -0.18 -5.00
N MET A 16 -2.38 1.06 -5.48
CA MET A 16 -3.13 2.21 -4.98
C MET A 16 -4.63 2.07 -5.21
N MET A 17 -5.05 1.58 -6.38
CA MET A 17 -6.48 1.31 -6.65
C MET A 17 -7.04 0.26 -5.70
N ALA A 18 -6.30 -0.82 -5.43
CA ALA A 18 -6.71 -1.84 -4.47
C ALA A 18 -6.80 -1.28 -3.04
N MET A 19 -5.84 -0.45 -2.64
CA MET A 19 -5.87 0.26 -1.36
C MET A 19 -7.11 1.14 -1.25
N MET A 20 -7.41 1.95 -2.27
CA MET A 20 -8.59 2.81 -2.32
C MET A 20 -9.89 1.99 -2.23
N ALA A 21 -9.99 0.88 -2.97
CA ALA A 21 -11.15 0.00 -2.91
C ALA A 21 -11.38 -0.54 -1.49
N MET A 22 -10.31 -0.93 -0.79
CA MET A 22 -10.39 -1.38 0.60
C MET A 22 -10.78 -0.26 1.56
N HIS A 23 -10.31 0.97 1.33
CA HIS A 23 -10.75 2.14 2.10
C HIS A 23 -12.24 2.43 1.90
N TYR A 24 -12.74 2.37 0.67
CA TYR A 24 -14.19 2.50 0.41
C TYR A 24 -14.99 1.41 1.13
N LEU A 25 -14.52 0.17 1.10
CA LEU A 25 -15.16 -0.92 1.82
C LEU A 25 -15.18 -0.67 3.33
N SER A 26 -14.08 -0.16 3.88
CA SER A 26 -14.00 0.23 5.29
C SER A 26 -15.05 1.30 5.65
N MET A 27 -15.27 2.30 4.79
CA MET A 27 -16.27 3.33 5.00
C MET A 27 -17.72 2.81 4.97
N VAL A 28 -18.00 1.71 4.29
CA VAL A 28 -19.31 1.05 4.33
C VAL A 28 -19.59 0.48 5.72
N PHE A 29 -18.58 -0.09 6.39
CA PHE A 29 -18.73 -0.63 7.74
C PHE A 29 -18.57 0.41 8.83
N TYR A 30 -17.78 1.44 8.59
CA TYR A 30 -17.47 2.53 9.52
C TYR A 30 -17.67 3.87 8.79
N PRO A 31 -18.94 4.28 8.56
CA PRO A 31 -19.23 5.52 7.85
C PRO A 31 -18.69 6.71 8.61
N LEU A 32 -18.24 7.70 7.84
CA LEU A 32 -17.81 8.97 8.41
C LEU A 32 -18.99 9.66 9.12
N PRO A 33 -18.77 10.28 10.27
CA PRO A 33 -19.78 11.12 10.88
C PRO A 33 -20.23 12.23 9.92
N GLU A 34 -21.53 12.58 9.93
CA GLU A 34 -22.09 13.62 9.05
C GLU A 34 -21.38 14.98 9.16
N ALA A 35 -20.78 15.25 10.32
CA ALA A 35 -20.02 16.48 10.58
C ALA A 35 -18.61 16.47 9.94
N VAL A 36 -18.16 15.34 9.39
CA VAL A 36 -16.83 15.18 8.78
C VAL A 36 -17.01 15.02 7.28
N THR A 37 -16.83 16.08 6.53
CA THR A 37 -16.72 15.99 5.07
C THR A 37 -15.29 15.60 4.73
N MET A 38 -15.09 14.67 3.79
CA MET A 38 -13.76 14.21 3.33
C MET A 38 -13.00 15.27 2.52
N GLU A 39 -13.33 16.51 2.68
CA GLU A 39 -12.69 17.62 1.99
C GLU A 39 -11.59 18.23 2.87
N GLY A 40 -10.36 17.84 2.58
CA GLY A 40 -9.16 18.44 3.15
C GLY A 40 -8.56 17.69 4.36
N ALA A 41 -7.31 18.04 4.66
CA ALA A 41 -6.53 17.42 5.73
C ALA A 41 -7.14 17.63 7.12
N GLU A 42 -7.84 18.77 7.34
CA GLU A 42 -8.45 19.08 8.63
C GLU A 42 -9.61 18.12 8.97
N ALA A 43 -10.45 17.80 7.97
CA ALA A 43 -11.55 16.86 8.16
C ALA A 43 -11.03 15.45 8.44
N LEU A 44 -9.98 15.04 7.73
CA LEU A 44 -9.32 13.75 7.96
C LEU A 44 -8.69 13.70 9.36
N ASN A 45 -8.04 14.76 9.82
CA ASN A 45 -7.48 14.84 11.16
C ASN A 45 -8.56 14.70 12.25
N LYS A 46 -9.67 15.40 12.12
CA LYS A 46 -10.81 15.27 13.04
C LYS A 46 -11.39 13.84 13.06
N TYR A 47 -11.46 13.21 11.90
CA TYR A 47 -11.88 11.81 11.84
C TYR A 47 -10.89 10.89 12.56
N MET A 48 -9.59 11.06 12.34
CA MET A 48 -8.57 10.22 12.96
C MET A 48 -8.56 10.31 14.50
N GLU A 49 -8.96 11.45 15.08
CA GLU A 49 -9.09 11.60 16.53
C GLU A 49 -10.21 10.75 17.14
N ILE A 50 -11.30 10.54 16.37
CA ILE A 50 -12.50 9.83 16.85
C ILE A 50 -12.71 8.47 16.23
N ALA A 51 -11.86 8.08 15.27
CA ALA A 51 -12.00 6.84 14.54
C ALA A 51 -11.87 5.63 15.49
N PRO A 52 -12.77 4.63 15.40
CA PRO A 52 -12.66 3.42 16.19
C PRO A 52 -11.42 2.64 15.80
N LEU A 53 -10.79 1.96 16.77
CA LEU A 53 -9.57 1.17 16.57
C LEU A 53 -9.70 0.22 15.36
N VAL A 54 -10.85 -0.40 15.19
CA VAL A 54 -11.08 -1.35 14.08
C VAL A 54 -11.00 -0.66 12.73
N ALA A 55 -11.53 0.57 12.60
CA ALA A 55 -11.41 1.35 11.36
C ALA A 55 -9.95 1.65 11.03
N MET A 56 -9.14 2.01 12.02
CA MET A 56 -7.71 2.24 11.85
C MET A 56 -6.95 0.96 11.46
N LEU A 57 -7.29 -0.18 12.07
CA LEU A 57 -6.72 -1.48 11.69
C LEU A 57 -7.08 -1.86 10.24
N LEU A 58 -8.29 -1.55 9.79
CA LEU A 58 -8.68 -1.75 8.39
C LEU A 58 -7.88 -0.88 7.43
N VAL A 59 -7.48 0.33 7.83
CA VAL A 59 -6.56 1.16 7.05
C VAL A 59 -5.22 0.47 6.90
N ILE A 60 -4.63 -0.04 7.98
CA ILE A 60 -3.36 -0.80 7.94
C ILE A 60 -3.48 -2.02 7.00
N VAL A 61 -4.57 -2.78 7.11
CA VAL A 61 -4.83 -3.91 6.21
C VAL A 61 -4.95 -3.46 4.75
N SER A 62 -5.61 -2.32 4.49
CA SER A 62 -5.74 -1.75 3.14
C SER A 62 -4.37 -1.41 2.56
N HIS A 63 -3.50 -0.81 3.35
CA HIS A 63 -2.13 -0.46 2.96
C HIS A 63 -1.29 -1.71 2.66
N ALA A 64 -1.36 -2.72 3.52
CA ALA A 64 -0.68 -4.00 3.30
C ALA A 64 -1.18 -4.69 2.03
N MET A 65 -2.50 -4.73 1.80
CA MET A 65 -3.10 -5.30 0.60
C MET A 65 -2.70 -4.54 -0.67
N GLY A 66 -2.71 -3.22 -0.65
CA GLY A 66 -2.26 -2.39 -1.76
C GLY A 66 -0.80 -2.66 -2.12
N SER A 67 0.06 -2.73 -1.13
CA SER A 67 1.49 -3.03 -1.30
C SER A 67 1.73 -4.44 -1.84
N PHE A 68 1.00 -5.42 -1.31
CA PHE A 68 1.02 -6.80 -1.77
C PHE A 68 0.60 -6.92 -3.25
N ILE A 69 -0.55 -6.33 -3.61
CA ILE A 69 -1.09 -6.36 -4.99
C ILE A 69 -0.16 -5.60 -5.93
N GLY A 70 0.35 -4.45 -5.52
CA GLY A 70 1.30 -3.67 -6.30
C GLY A 70 2.55 -4.45 -6.66
N ALA A 71 3.16 -5.11 -5.70
CA ALA A 71 4.34 -5.95 -5.93
C ALA A 71 4.01 -7.22 -6.73
N LEU A 72 2.87 -7.86 -6.45
CA LEU A 72 2.40 -9.03 -7.19
C LEU A 72 2.25 -8.71 -8.68
N VAL A 73 1.54 -7.64 -9.02
CA VAL A 73 1.29 -7.23 -10.40
C VAL A 73 2.57 -6.78 -11.10
N ALA A 74 3.39 -5.96 -10.43
CA ALA A 74 4.67 -5.53 -10.99
C ALA A 74 5.54 -6.73 -11.36
N THR A 75 5.55 -7.75 -10.49
CA THR A 75 6.33 -8.98 -10.66
C THR A 75 5.76 -9.84 -11.80
N LEU A 76 4.45 -10.08 -11.83
CA LEU A 76 3.78 -10.84 -12.90
C LEU A 76 4.02 -10.25 -14.28
N LEU A 77 3.91 -8.93 -14.41
CA LEU A 77 4.11 -8.25 -15.69
C LEU A 77 5.58 -8.18 -16.11
N SER A 78 6.50 -8.27 -15.16
CA SER A 78 7.95 -8.33 -15.42
C SER A 78 8.43 -9.73 -15.76
N GLU A 79 7.65 -10.76 -15.47
CA GLU A 79 8.05 -12.15 -15.61
C GLU A 79 8.51 -12.47 -17.02
N ARG A 80 9.80 -12.79 -17.15
CA ARG A 80 10.45 -13.42 -18.29
C ARG A 80 11.36 -14.49 -17.76
N GLU A 81 11.52 -15.58 -18.48
CA GLU A 81 12.40 -16.68 -18.07
C GLU A 81 13.82 -16.21 -17.75
N GLU A 82 14.34 -15.27 -18.52
CA GLU A 82 15.67 -14.67 -18.34
C GLU A 82 15.80 -13.82 -17.05
N TRP A 83 14.68 -13.37 -16.44
CA TRP A 83 14.66 -12.47 -15.31
C TRP A 83 14.32 -13.15 -13.99
N LYS A 84 13.80 -14.35 -14.03
CA LYS A 84 13.32 -15.12 -12.85
C LYS A 84 14.34 -15.25 -11.72
N ASN A 85 15.64 -15.29 -12.07
CA ASN A 85 16.75 -15.38 -11.14
C ASN A 85 17.57 -14.08 -11.05
N SER A 86 17.14 -12.99 -11.70
CA SER A 86 17.93 -11.77 -11.75
C SER A 86 17.79 -10.94 -10.47
N THR A 87 18.89 -10.33 -10.06
CA THR A 87 18.95 -9.37 -8.96
C THR A 87 18.01 -8.18 -9.20
N ALA A 88 17.75 -7.82 -10.47
CA ALA A 88 16.85 -6.75 -10.87
C ALA A 88 15.40 -6.96 -10.36
N PHE A 89 14.95 -8.20 -10.29
CA PHE A 89 13.62 -8.57 -9.80
C PHE A 89 13.44 -8.29 -8.30
N LYS A 90 14.49 -8.56 -7.52
CA LYS A 90 14.52 -8.26 -6.08
C LYS A 90 14.54 -6.74 -5.82
N TYR A 91 15.29 -5.99 -6.63
CA TYR A 91 15.33 -4.54 -6.53
C TYR A 91 14.00 -3.89 -6.89
N GLN A 92 13.25 -4.44 -7.85
CA GLN A 92 11.92 -3.95 -8.19
C GLN A 92 10.96 -4.09 -7.00
N CYS A 93 10.96 -5.25 -6.35
CA CYS A 93 10.15 -5.50 -5.15
C CYS A 93 10.53 -4.53 -4.02
N LEU A 94 11.83 -4.41 -3.72
CA LEU A 94 12.33 -3.51 -2.70
C LEU A 94 11.97 -2.06 -3.00
N PHE A 95 12.14 -1.61 -4.24
CA PHE A 95 11.80 -0.25 -4.66
C PHE A 95 10.30 0.03 -4.50
N THR A 96 9.44 -0.91 -4.91
CA THR A 96 7.98 -0.78 -4.72
C THR A 96 7.62 -0.66 -3.24
N GLY A 97 8.20 -1.50 -2.40
CA GLY A 97 7.97 -1.46 -0.94
C GLY A 97 8.45 -0.15 -0.31
N LEU A 98 9.64 0.30 -0.67
CA LEU A 98 10.19 1.57 -0.17
C LEU A 98 9.36 2.77 -0.64
N LEU A 99 8.85 2.75 -1.87
CA LEU A 99 7.99 3.82 -2.39
C LEU A 99 6.69 3.92 -1.57
N PHE A 100 6.01 2.79 -1.31
CA PHE A 100 4.82 2.78 -0.48
C PHE A 100 5.14 3.19 0.97
N THR A 101 6.23 2.71 1.55
CA THR A 101 6.67 3.11 2.89
C THR A 101 6.93 4.61 2.97
N TYR A 102 7.62 5.18 1.98
CA TYR A 102 7.94 6.60 1.95
C TYR A 102 6.68 7.46 1.81
N THR A 103 5.76 7.10 0.91
CA THR A 103 4.50 7.85 0.74
C THR A 103 3.64 7.78 2.00
N SER A 104 3.60 6.63 2.68
CA SER A 104 2.90 6.51 3.96
C SER A 104 3.57 7.33 5.06
N TRP A 105 4.89 7.27 5.16
CA TRP A 105 5.62 8.10 6.13
C TRP A 105 5.36 9.58 5.91
N TYR A 106 5.39 10.05 4.66
CA TYR A 106 5.07 11.44 4.32
C TYR A 106 3.63 11.82 4.75
N ASN A 107 2.66 10.93 4.56
CA ASN A 107 1.30 11.15 5.04
C ASN A 107 1.21 11.19 6.57
N LEU A 108 1.95 10.30 7.26
CA LEU A 108 2.01 10.27 8.73
C LEU A 108 2.56 11.55 9.35
N GLU A 109 3.53 12.19 8.69
CA GLU A 109 4.10 13.47 9.15
C GLU A 109 3.13 14.66 8.95
N ASN A 110 2.21 14.56 7.98
CA ASN A 110 1.31 15.64 7.62
C ASN A 110 -0.12 15.48 8.19
N LEU A 111 -0.43 14.33 8.80
CA LEU A 111 -1.73 14.04 9.40
C LEU A 111 -1.59 13.82 10.90
N ILE A 112 -2.54 14.36 11.67
CA ILE A 112 -2.62 14.10 13.11
C ILE A 112 -3.11 12.66 13.29
N GLN A 113 -2.20 11.79 13.75
CA GLN A 113 -2.49 10.38 13.96
C GLN A 113 -1.94 9.92 15.31
N PRO A 114 -2.55 8.92 15.95
CA PRO A 114 -1.99 8.32 17.16
C PRO A 114 -0.60 7.74 16.90
N ASP A 115 0.33 7.89 17.83
CA ASP A 115 1.71 7.41 17.67
C ASP A 115 1.80 5.91 17.37
N TRP A 116 0.89 5.11 17.92
CA TRP A 116 0.85 3.66 17.65
C TRP A 116 0.56 3.34 16.17
N PHE A 117 -0.08 4.23 15.43
CA PHE A 117 -0.41 4.02 14.01
C PHE A 117 0.84 3.97 13.12
N LYS A 118 1.98 4.46 13.60
CA LYS A 118 3.29 4.33 12.93
C LYS A 118 3.70 2.87 12.69
N ILE A 119 3.06 1.91 13.38
CA ILE A 119 3.22 0.48 13.11
C ILE A 119 2.85 0.12 11.68
N ASP A 120 1.99 0.90 11.02
CA ASP A 120 1.62 0.74 9.62
C ASP A 120 2.84 0.64 8.69
N LEU A 121 3.87 1.44 8.95
CA LEU A 121 5.11 1.45 8.16
C LEU A 121 5.81 0.07 8.10
N LEU A 122 5.61 -0.77 9.11
CA LEU A 122 6.23 -2.09 9.17
C LEU A 122 5.59 -3.11 8.22
N PHE A 123 4.39 -2.86 7.72
CA PHE A 123 3.65 -3.82 6.90
C PHE A 123 3.96 -3.72 5.40
N TYR A 124 4.44 -2.57 4.91
CA TYR A 124 4.68 -2.37 3.48
C TYR A 124 5.72 -3.32 2.89
N LEU A 125 6.91 -3.38 3.50
CA LEU A 125 8.00 -4.22 3.01
C LEU A 125 7.68 -5.73 3.09
N PRO A 126 7.16 -6.27 4.19
CA PRO A 126 6.73 -7.67 4.23
C PRO A 126 5.63 -7.99 3.21
N ALA A 127 4.64 -7.09 3.05
CA ALA A 127 3.56 -7.28 2.10
C ALA A 127 4.06 -7.33 0.65
N THR A 128 4.93 -6.38 0.26
CA THR A 128 5.54 -6.38 -1.08
C THR A 128 6.40 -7.62 -1.31
N TYR A 129 7.16 -8.06 -0.30
CA TYR A 129 7.96 -9.27 -0.38
C TYR A 129 7.09 -10.53 -0.59
N LEU A 130 5.95 -10.62 0.11
CA LEU A 130 5.01 -11.72 -0.07
C LEU A 130 4.40 -11.73 -1.48
N GLY A 131 3.98 -10.58 -2.00
CA GLY A 131 3.48 -10.43 -3.36
C GLY A 131 4.51 -10.88 -4.41
N TYR A 132 5.75 -10.45 -4.26
CA TYR A 132 6.88 -10.89 -5.08
C TYR A 132 7.10 -12.42 -4.99
N LYS A 133 7.15 -12.96 -3.77
CA LYS A 133 7.47 -14.37 -3.52
C LYS A 133 6.44 -15.33 -4.10
N LEU A 134 5.17 -14.93 -4.17
CA LEU A 134 4.12 -15.75 -4.77
C LEU A 134 4.36 -15.99 -6.27
N VAL A 135 4.89 -15.01 -6.97
CA VAL A 135 5.24 -15.15 -8.40
C VAL A 135 6.54 -15.89 -8.55
N ALA A 136 7.57 -15.53 -7.79
CA ALA A 136 8.90 -16.15 -7.86
C ALA A 136 8.91 -17.64 -7.53
N LYS A 137 7.93 -18.14 -6.74
CA LYS A 137 7.79 -19.58 -6.45
C LYS A 137 7.15 -20.40 -7.57
N ARG A 138 6.43 -19.73 -8.48
CA ARG A 138 5.78 -20.40 -9.63
C ARG A 138 6.69 -20.54 -10.83
N ALA A 139 7.85 -19.97 -10.74
CA ALA A 139 8.93 -20.01 -11.72
C ALA A 139 9.96 -21.05 -11.36
#